data_c507c78691faa671e797f656d5604744
#
_entry.id   c507c78691faa671e797f656d5604744
#
_cell.length_a   1.000
_cell.length_b   1.000
_cell.length_c   1.000
_cell.angle_alpha   90.00
_cell.angle_beta   90.00
_cell.angle_gamma   90.00
#
_symmetry.space_group_name_H-M   'P 1'
#
loop_
_entity.id
_entity.type
_entity.pdbx_description
1 polymer ?
#
loop_
_entity_poly.entity_id
_entity_poly.type
_entity_poly.pdbx_seq_one_letter_code
_entity_poly.pdbx_strand_id
1 'polypeptide(L)'
;MNRILISIAAIAIMGITFTACGQNSKKSGSEATKTLVAYFSATGTTAAVAKDLAEVTEATLYEIKPEVKYTAEDLDWTNKTSRSTLEMQDRGSRPAIIKDLKDADNYDVIYIGFPVWWYTAPTIINTFIETYGFKDKTVSFFATSGGSSLEKANAEFKQAYPEINWKDGKTLNKASKEDIKAWVDTL
;
A
#
# COMPACT_ATOMS: atom_id res chain seq x y z
N MET A 1 47.36 -86.83 14.59
CA MET A 1 48.50 -86.04 14.03
C MET A 1 47.90 -85.08 13.11
N ASN A 2 47.75 -83.81 13.53
CA ASN A 2 47.88 -82.70 12.60
C ASN A 2 47.59 -81.36 13.30
N ARG A 3 48.42 -80.48 13.01
CA ARG A 3 48.67 -79.23 13.66
C ARG A 3 47.59 -78.16 13.33
N ILE A 4 47.13 -77.54 14.38
CA ILE A 4 46.27 -76.35 14.33
C ILE A 4 47.11 -75.17 14.01
N LEU A 5 46.82 -74.41 12.94
CA LEU A 5 47.37 -73.08 12.68
C LEU A 5 46.28 -72.05 12.95
N ILE A 6 46.52 -71.24 13.96
CA ILE A 6 45.66 -70.17 14.32
C ILE A 6 46.12 -68.96 13.53
N SER A 7 45.27 -68.41 12.63
CA SER A 7 45.50 -67.19 11.92
C SER A 7 44.74 -66.06 12.65
N ILE A 8 45.45 -65.13 13.19
CA ILE A 8 44.93 -63.92 13.83
C ILE A 8 44.60 -62.94 12.70
N ALA A 9 43.33 -62.63 12.47
CA ALA A 9 42.88 -61.58 11.58
C ALA A 9 42.75 -60.27 12.39
N ALA A 10 43.56 -59.31 12.09
CA ALA A 10 43.48 -57.98 12.63
C ALA A 10 42.28 -57.24 12.03
N ILE A 11 41.33 -56.84 12.85
CA ILE A 11 40.20 -56.02 12.44
C ILE A 11 40.63 -54.57 12.52
N ALA A 12 40.83 -53.92 11.36
CA ALA A 12 41.04 -52.46 11.25
C ALA A 12 39.67 -51.79 11.44
N ILE A 13 39.49 -51.11 12.53
CA ILE A 13 38.31 -50.23 12.76
C ILE A 13 38.54 -48.95 12.01
N MET A 14 37.87 -48.80 10.88
CA MET A 14 37.87 -47.56 10.08
C MET A 14 36.84 -46.62 10.72
N GLY A 15 37.32 -45.64 11.45
CA GLY A 15 36.50 -44.57 12.04
C GLY A 15 35.91 -43.70 10.93
N ILE A 16 34.61 -43.80 10.71
CA ILE A 16 33.85 -42.88 9.88
C ILE A 16 33.55 -41.62 10.70
N THR A 17 34.32 -40.58 10.48
CA THR A 17 34.01 -39.27 11.01
C THR A 17 32.85 -38.70 10.18
N PHE A 18 31.65 -38.72 10.74
CA PHE A 18 30.53 -37.94 10.21
C PHE A 18 30.82 -36.45 10.44
N THR A 19 31.30 -35.78 9.43
CA THR A 19 31.31 -34.31 9.41
C THR A 19 29.86 -33.90 9.22
N ALA A 20 29.19 -33.51 10.31
CA ALA A 20 27.91 -32.86 10.27
C ALA A 20 28.09 -31.49 9.61
N CYS A 21 27.84 -31.40 8.29
CA CYS A 21 27.62 -30.12 7.62
C CYS A 21 26.34 -29.55 8.19
N GLY A 22 26.50 -28.64 9.13
CA GLY A 22 25.41 -27.79 9.60
C GLY A 22 24.88 -26.98 8.41
N GLN A 23 23.85 -27.47 7.74
CA GLN A 23 23.04 -26.65 6.85
C GLN A 23 22.35 -25.60 7.73
N ASN A 24 22.98 -24.44 7.77
CA ASN A 24 22.36 -23.23 8.27
C ASN A 24 21.24 -22.87 7.28
N SER A 25 20.08 -23.51 7.44
CA SER A 25 18.86 -23.11 6.79
C SER A 25 18.56 -21.70 7.31
N LYS A 26 19.03 -20.66 6.57
CA LYS A 26 18.44 -19.36 6.67
C LYS A 26 16.96 -19.54 6.42
N LYS A 27 16.15 -19.60 7.49
CA LYS A 27 14.73 -19.33 7.43
C LYS A 27 14.62 -17.94 6.82
N SER A 28 14.39 -17.89 5.51
CA SER A 28 13.80 -16.74 4.85
C SER A 28 12.38 -16.66 5.42
N GLY A 29 12.25 -16.02 6.57
CA GLY A 29 10.98 -15.50 6.99
C GLY A 29 10.62 -14.45 5.97
N SER A 30 9.65 -14.70 5.10
CA SER A 30 9.01 -13.62 4.36
C SER A 30 8.46 -12.70 5.45
N GLU A 31 9.06 -11.53 5.62
CA GLU A 31 8.42 -10.49 6.44
C GLU A 31 7.01 -10.32 5.88
N ALA A 32 6.03 -10.34 6.77
CA ALA A 32 4.65 -10.16 6.35
C ALA A 32 4.53 -8.81 5.63
N THR A 33 3.93 -8.82 4.44
CA THR A 33 3.69 -7.60 3.64
C THR A 33 2.95 -6.57 4.49
N LYS A 34 3.55 -5.41 4.67
CA LYS A 34 2.93 -4.33 5.45
C LYS A 34 2.09 -3.46 4.54
N THR A 35 0.82 -3.32 4.89
CA THR A 35 -0.15 -2.58 4.10
C THR A 35 -0.59 -1.30 4.80
N LEU A 36 -0.69 -0.22 4.03
CA LEU A 36 -1.21 1.08 4.45
C LEU A 36 -2.48 1.40 3.67
N VAL A 37 -3.53 1.83 4.37
CA VAL A 37 -4.70 2.48 3.78
C VAL A 37 -4.65 3.95 4.18
N ALA A 38 -4.17 4.79 3.28
CA ALA A 38 -4.15 6.24 3.45
C ALA A 38 -5.36 6.85 2.74
N TYR A 39 -6.02 7.85 3.35
CA TYR A 39 -7.18 8.46 2.72
C TYR A 39 -7.31 9.95 3.05
N PHE A 40 -7.81 10.71 2.08
CA PHE A 40 -8.37 12.04 2.30
C PHE A 40 -9.90 11.98 2.23
N SER A 41 -10.57 12.60 3.19
CA SER A 41 -12.03 12.63 3.22
C SER A 41 -12.54 13.95 3.80
N ALA A 42 -13.11 14.81 2.95
CA ALA A 42 -13.64 16.10 3.38
C ALA A 42 -15.02 15.98 4.09
N THR A 43 -15.83 14.98 3.71
CA THR A 43 -17.22 14.80 4.20
C THR A 43 -17.47 13.49 4.93
N GLY A 44 -16.45 12.67 5.13
CA GLY A 44 -16.58 11.37 5.82
C GLY A 44 -16.89 10.18 4.90
N THR A 45 -17.33 10.39 3.67
CA THR A 45 -17.72 9.29 2.76
C THR A 45 -16.54 8.37 2.43
N THR A 46 -15.41 8.92 2.02
CA THR A 46 -14.19 8.13 1.73
C THR A 46 -13.64 7.49 2.99
N ALA A 47 -13.74 8.16 4.15
CA ALA A 47 -13.31 7.63 5.44
C ALA A 47 -14.02 6.33 5.81
N ALA A 48 -15.32 6.21 5.53
CA ALA A 48 -16.09 4.99 5.79
C ALA A 48 -15.53 3.81 4.96
N VAL A 49 -15.32 4.02 3.66
CA VAL A 49 -14.74 3.00 2.76
C VAL A 49 -13.31 2.64 3.17
N ALA A 50 -12.51 3.63 3.59
CA ALA A 50 -11.15 3.40 4.05
C ALA A 50 -11.08 2.49 5.27
N LYS A 51 -12.01 2.63 6.21
CA LYS A 51 -12.12 1.74 7.39
C LYS A 51 -12.41 0.31 6.97
N ASP A 52 -13.41 0.11 6.10
CA ASP A 52 -13.76 -1.23 5.62
C ASP A 52 -12.61 -1.87 4.86
N LEU A 53 -11.89 -1.12 4.02
CA LEU A 53 -10.70 -1.60 3.31
C LEU A 53 -9.56 -1.96 4.28
N ALA A 54 -9.31 -1.13 5.28
CA ALA A 54 -8.27 -1.41 6.28
C ALA A 54 -8.59 -2.67 7.10
N GLU A 55 -9.86 -2.90 7.45
CA GLU A 55 -10.28 -4.12 8.13
C GLU A 55 -10.13 -5.36 7.25
N VAL A 56 -10.51 -5.29 5.96
CA VAL A 56 -10.42 -6.39 5.00
C VAL A 56 -8.97 -6.77 4.71
N THR A 57 -8.06 -5.80 4.72
CA THR A 57 -6.64 -6.00 4.40
C THR A 57 -5.72 -6.09 5.63
N GLU A 58 -6.28 -5.99 6.84
CA GLU A 58 -5.53 -5.89 8.10
C GLU A 58 -4.47 -4.77 8.08
N ALA A 59 -4.78 -3.70 7.34
CA ALA A 59 -3.85 -2.61 7.07
C ALA A 59 -3.84 -1.55 8.18
N THR A 60 -2.73 -0.83 8.27
CA THR A 60 -2.68 0.43 9.04
C THR A 60 -3.55 1.47 8.35
N LEU A 61 -4.48 2.06 9.09
CA LEU A 61 -5.34 3.15 8.60
C LEU A 61 -4.70 4.51 8.90
N TYR A 62 -4.61 5.38 7.89
CA TYR A 62 -4.04 6.71 8.03
C TYR A 62 -4.89 7.78 7.33
N GLU A 63 -5.25 8.83 8.04
CA GLU A 63 -5.96 9.97 7.47
C GLU A 63 -4.97 11.03 6.96
N ILE A 64 -5.04 11.37 5.68
CA ILE A 64 -4.33 12.50 5.09
C ILE A 64 -5.05 13.79 5.52
N LYS A 65 -4.54 14.41 6.57
CA LYS A 65 -5.18 15.58 7.19
C LYS A 65 -4.61 16.86 6.58
N PRO A 66 -5.44 17.72 5.98
CA PRO A 66 -5.00 19.06 5.63
C PRO A 66 -4.68 19.85 6.90
N GLU A 67 -3.64 20.68 6.89
CA GLU A 67 -3.34 21.58 8.01
C GLU A 67 -4.50 22.54 8.30
N VAL A 68 -5.14 23.04 7.24
CA VAL A 68 -6.37 23.83 7.34
C VAL A 68 -7.53 23.01 6.83
N LYS A 69 -8.46 22.65 7.71
CA LYS A 69 -9.65 21.87 7.35
C LYS A 69 -10.49 22.60 6.30
N TYR A 70 -11.11 21.83 5.40
CA TYR A 70 -12.08 22.38 4.45
C TYR A 70 -13.39 22.66 5.16
N THR A 71 -13.91 23.88 4.95
CA THR A 71 -15.26 24.28 5.36
C THR A 71 -16.28 23.90 4.30
N ALA A 72 -17.58 24.07 4.59
CA ALA A 72 -18.63 23.85 3.59
C ALA A 72 -18.48 24.81 2.39
N GLU A 73 -18.07 26.05 2.65
CA GLU A 73 -17.82 27.08 1.64
C GLU A 73 -16.61 26.72 0.77
N ASP A 74 -15.55 26.15 1.37
CA ASP A 74 -14.37 25.66 0.64
C ASP A 74 -14.73 24.51 -0.32
N LEU A 75 -15.75 23.74 0.00
CA LEU A 75 -16.21 22.57 -0.78
C LEU A 75 -17.31 22.90 -1.79
N ASP A 76 -17.79 24.12 -1.84
CA ASP A 76 -18.81 24.54 -2.82
C ASP A 76 -18.21 24.56 -4.23
N TRP A 77 -18.35 23.43 -4.93
CA TRP A 77 -17.86 23.24 -6.30
C TRP A 77 -18.57 24.11 -7.34
N THR A 78 -19.73 24.72 -6.98
CA THR A 78 -20.46 25.66 -7.84
C THR A 78 -19.86 27.06 -7.78
N ASN A 79 -19.16 27.39 -6.70
CA ASN A 79 -18.45 28.65 -6.51
C ASN A 79 -17.05 28.57 -7.16
N LYS A 80 -16.85 29.40 -8.20
CA LYS A 80 -15.58 29.43 -8.95
C LYS A 80 -14.39 29.94 -8.14
N THR A 81 -14.63 30.54 -6.98
CA THR A 81 -13.61 31.07 -6.06
C THR A 81 -13.49 30.27 -4.78
N SER A 82 -14.23 29.16 -4.62
CA SER A 82 -14.04 28.28 -3.49
C SER A 82 -12.64 27.66 -3.49
N ARG A 83 -12.13 27.32 -2.32
CA ARG A 83 -10.80 26.73 -2.16
C ARG A 83 -10.63 25.47 -3.01
N SER A 84 -11.57 24.52 -2.96
CA SER A 84 -11.49 23.30 -3.75
C SER A 84 -11.49 23.57 -5.26
N THR A 85 -12.28 24.55 -5.73
CA THR A 85 -12.29 24.96 -7.14
C THR A 85 -10.93 25.53 -7.55
N LEU A 86 -10.35 26.44 -6.78
CA LEU A 86 -9.06 27.07 -7.08
C LEU A 86 -7.93 26.02 -7.07
N GLU A 87 -7.89 25.13 -6.08
CA GLU A 87 -6.92 24.06 -6.00
C GLU A 87 -7.00 23.11 -7.20
N MET A 88 -8.21 22.82 -7.71
CA MET A 88 -8.39 21.94 -8.85
C MET A 88 -8.14 22.62 -10.21
N GLN A 89 -8.27 23.95 -10.29
CA GLN A 89 -7.88 24.73 -11.46
C GLN A 89 -6.36 24.83 -11.59
N ASP A 90 -5.66 24.96 -10.48
CA ASP A 90 -4.20 24.92 -10.42
C ASP A 90 -3.70 23.51 -10.05
N ARG A 91 -3.40 22.70 -11.07
CA ARG A 91 -2.87 21.33 -10.86
C ARG A 91 -1.48 21.31 -10.20
N GLY A 92 -0.80 22.45 -10.11
CA GLY A 92 0.41 22.66 -9.33
C GLY A 92 0.17 22.91 -7.85
N SER A 93 -1.08 23.15 -7.43
CA SER A 93 -1.44 23.35 -6.02
C SER A 93 -1.00 22.18 -5.15
N ARG A 94 -0.48 22.49 -3.96
CA ARG A 94 -0.04 21.51 -2.96
C ARG A 94 -0.55 21.92 -1.58
N PRO A 95 -1.83 21.64 -1.26
CA PRO A 95 -2.39 21.92 0.06
C PRO A 95 -1.52 21.28 1.14
N ALA A 96 -1.15 22.05 2.16
CA ALA A 96 -0.32 21.55 3.25
C ALA A 96 -1.04 20.47 4.07
N ILE A 97 -0.31 19.45 4.50
CA ILE A 97 -0.81 18.32 5.28
C ILE A 97 -0.08 18.19 6.61
N ILE A 98 -0.76 17.64 7.61
CA ILE A 98 -0.13 17.23 8.86
C ILE A 98 0.73 15.99 8.56
N LYS A 99 2.04 16.09 8.84
CA LYS A 99 3.04 15.05 8.52
C LYS A 99 3.29 14.16 9.74
N ASP A 100 2.31 13.34 10.12
CA ASP A 100 2.38 12.47 11.30
C ASP A 100 2.40 10.97 10.98
N LEU A 101 2.49 10.56 9.71
CA LEU A 101 2.73 9.19 9.30
C LEU A 101 4.16 8.80 9.64
N LYS A 102 4.30 7.81 10.53
CA LYS A 102 5.60 7.25 10.92
C LYS A 102 5.94 6.06 10.04
N ASP A 103 7.23 5.87 9.83
CA ASP A 103 7.77 4.67 9.17
C ASP A 103 7.15 4.38 7.80
N ALA A 104 6.88 5.44 7.01
CA ALA A 104 6.27 5.33 5.68
C ALA A 104 7.01 4.35 4.76
N ASP A 105 8.33 4.26 4.89
CA ASP A 105 9.19 3.36 4.12
C ASP A 105 8.95 1.87 4.42
N ASN A 106 8.35 1.55 5.56
CA ASN A 106 8.11 0.18 5.97
C ASN A 106 6.88 -0.47 5.32
N TYR A 107 6.07 0.28 4.59
CA TYR A 107 4.93 -0.28 3.88
C TYR A 107 5.33 -0.73 2.47
N ASP A 108 4.80 -1.88 2.06
CA ASP A 108 5.04 -2.49 0.75
C ASP A 108 3.88 -2.21 -0.21
N VAL A 109 2.65 -2.23 0.34
CA VAL A 109 1.40 -1.98 -0.38
C VAL A 109 0.69 -0.78 0.22
N ILE A 110 0.32 0.17 -0.63
CA ILE A 110 -0.34 1.40 -0.21
C ILE A 110 -1.64 1.57 -1.01
N TYR A 111 -2.76 1.61 -0.32
CA TYR A 111 -4.03 2.05 -0.88
C TYR A 111 -4.22 3.52 -0.57
N ILE A 112 -4.48 4.34 -1.59
CA ILE A 112 -4.71 5.78 -1.40
C ILE A 112 -6.15 6.11 -1.80
N GLY A 113 -6.93 6.59 -0.83
CA GLY A 113 -8.35 6.89 -0.97
C GLY A 113 -8.65 8.38 -1.06
N PHE A 114 -9.61 8.76 -1.93
CA PHE A 114 -10.03 10.14 -2.08
C PHE A 114 -11.43 10.26 -2.68
N PRO A 115 -12.15 11.39 -2.44
CA PRO A 115 -13.32 11.74 -3.23
C PRO A 115 -12.84 12.24 -4.60
N VAL A 116 -13.47 11.79 -5.68
CA VAL A 116 -13.16 12.30 -7.02
C VAL A 116 -13.64 13.75 -7.15
N TRP A 117 -12.70 14.67 -7.40
CA TRP A 117 -12.96 16.07 -7.70
C TRP A 117 -12.61 16.36 -9.16
N TRP A 118 -13.54 16.97 -9.92
CA TRP A 118 -13.32 17.31 -11.34
C TRP A 118 -12.68 16.18 -12.15
N TYR A 119 -13.22 14.96 -11.98
CA TYR A 119 -12.79 13.74 -12.70
C TYR A 119 -11.39 13.21 -12.33
N THR A 120 -10.74 13.75 -11.30
CA THR A 120 -9.42 13.30 -10.88
C THR A 120 -9.26 13.36 -9.35
N ALA A 121 -8.06 13.08 -8.83
CA ALA A 121 -7.76 13.19 -7.40
C ALA A 121 -7.58 14.66 -6.99
N PRO A 122 -8.02 15.05 -5.78
CA PRO A 122 -7.66 16.32 -5.17
C PRO A 122 -6.14 16.49 -5.07
N THR A 123 -5.64 17.72 -5.25
CA THR A 123 -4.20 18.00 -5.26
C THR A 123 -3.48 17.71 -3.94
N ILE A 124 -4.21 17.58 -2.84
CA ILE A 124 -3.66 17.11 -1.55
C ILE A 124 -3.08 15.69 -1.64
N ILE A 125 -3.55 14.86 -2.59
CA ILE A 125 -3.01 13.51 -2.83
C ILE A 125 -1.60 13.61 -3.43
N ASN A 126 -1.35 14.59 -4.31
CA ASN A 126 0.00 14.88 -4.80
C ASN A 126 0.91 15.28 -3.64
N THR A 127 0.44 16.17 -2.75
CA THR A 127 1.21 16.56 -1.55
C THR A 127 1.59 15.34 -0.71
N PHE A 128 0.66 14.41 -0.49
CA PHE A 128 0.90 13.20 0.28
C PHE A 128 1.98 12.32 -0.36
N ILE A 129 1.84 12.01 -1.66
CA ILE A 129 2.81 11.19 -2.40
C ILE A 129 4.20 11.84 -2.41
N GLU A 130 4.28 13.15 -2.65
CA GLU A 130 5.52 13.90 -2.68
C GLU A 130 6.18 14.04 -1.30
N THR A 131 5.37 14.02 -0.23
CA THR A 131 5.88 14.13 1.15
C THR A 131 6.55 12.84 1.61
N TYR A 132 5.94 11.68 1.31
CA TYR A 132 6.40 10.40 1.86
C TYR A 132 7.19 9.57 0.85
N GLY A 133 6.99 9.77 -0.45
CA GLY A 133 7.67 9.04 -1.52
C GLY A 133 7.39 7.54 -1.49
N PHE A 134 6.79 7.02 -2.55
CA PHE A 134 6.44 5.59 -2.62
C PHE A 134 7.16 4.88 -3.77
N LYS A 135 8.40 5.30 -4.03
CA LYS A 135 9.25 4.67 -5.04
C LYS A 135 9.34 3.16 -4.79
N ASP A 136 9.17 2.38 -5.86
CA ASP A 136 9.23 0.91 -5.86
C ASP A 136 8.14 0.23 -4.99
N LYS A 137 7.20 1.00 -4.39
CA LYS A 137 6.07 0.46 -3.64
C LYS A 137 4.90 0.14 -4.56
N THR A 138 4.08 -0.83 -4.17
CA THR A 138 2.83 -1.12 -4.87
C THR A 138 1.74 -0.17 -4.39
N VAL A 139 1.19 0.64 -5.29
CA VAL A 139 0.15 1.62 -4.96
C VAL A 139 -1.09 1.38 -5.79
N SER A 140 -2.25 1.44 -5.16
CA SER A 140 -3.55 1.41 -5.83
C SER A 140 -4.46 2.49 -5.27
N PHE A 141 -5.27 3.09 -6.13
CA PHE A 141 -6.28 4.05 -5.71
C PHE A 141 -7.61 3.38 -5.40
N PHE A 142 -8.29 3.88 -4.38
CA PHE A 142 -9.72 3.69 -4.24
C PHE A 142 -10.40 5.05 -4.11
N ALA A 143 -11.61 5.16 -4.62
CA ALA A 143 -12.29 6.44 -4.57
C ALA A 143 -13.78 6.33 -4.29
N THR A 144 -14.32 7.44 -3.80
CA THR A 144 -15.76 7.69 -3.79
C THR A 144 -16.09 8.79 -4.79
N SER A 145 -17.18 8.66 -5.51
CA SER A 145 -17.53 9.57 -6.60
C SER A 145 -19.05 9.70 -6.73
N GLY A 146 -19.50 10.88 -7.12
CA GLY A 146 -20.88 11.13 -7.53
C GLY A 146 -21.25 10.58 -8.92
N GLY A 147 -20.30 9.94 -9.62
CA GLY A 147 -20.53 9.38 -10.97
C GLY A 147 -19.30 9.39 -11.89
N SER A 148 -18.20 10.02 -11.49
CA SER A 148 -16.96 10.02 -12.30
C SER A 148 -16.15 8.75 -12.08
N SER A 149 -15.45 8.28 -13.14
CA SER A 149 -14.51 7.16 -13.07
C SER A 149 -13.15 7.60 -12.51
N LEU A 150 -12.30 6.61 -12.18
CA LEU A 150 -10.90 6.82 -11.75
C LEU A 150 -9.90 6.87 -12.91
N GLU A 151 -10.31 6.66 -14.15
CA GLU A 151 -9.42 6.49 -15.31
C GLU A 151 -8.46 7.68 -15.46
N LYS A 152 -8.99 8.90 -15.37
CA LYS A 152 -8.19 10.10 -15.50
C LYS A 152 -7.17 10.23 -14.36
N ALA A 153 -7.58 9.99 -13.11
CA ALA A 153 -6.69 10.01 -11.97
C ALA A 153 -5.57 8.97 -12.12
N ASN A 154 -5.91 7.73 -12.48
CA ASN A 154 -4.93 6.67 -12.70
C ASN A 154 -3.90 7.06 -13.79
N ALA A 155 -4.37 7.62 -14.91
CA ALA A 155 -3.48 8.03 -16.01
C ALA A 155 -2.55 9.18 -15.60
N GLU A 156 -3.09 10.22 -14.96
CA GLU A 156 -2.33 11.39 -14.51
C GLU A 156 -1.24 11.00 -13.51
N PHE A 157 -1.56 10.15 -12.53
CA PHE A 157 -0.61 9.77 -11.49
C PHE A 157 0.43 8.76 -11.96
N LYS A 158 0.07 7.81 -12.84
CA LYS A 158 1.03 6.92 -13.51
C LYS A 158 2.06 7.71 -14.34
N GLN A 159 1.63 8.79 -14.97
CA GLN A 159 2.51 9.68 -15.72
C GLN A 159 3.38 10.56 -14.83
N ALA A 160 2.81 11.10 -13.74
CA ALA A 160 3.51 12.03 -12.83
C ALA A 160 4.53 11.33 -11.93
N TYR A 161 4.27 10.08 -11.55
CA TYR A 161 5.09 9.29 -10.60
C TYR A 161 5.40 7.91 -11.18
N PRO A 162 6.20 7.82 -12.26
CA PRO A 162 6.48 6.56 -12.97
C PRO A 162 7.34 5.58 -12.16
N GLU A 163 7.98 6.04 -11.08
CA GLU A 163 8.78 5.21 -10.18
C GLU A 163 7.95 4.36 -9.21
N ILE A 164 6.63 4.58 -9.16
CA ILE A 164 5.70 3.83 -8.33
C ILE A 164 5.13 2.65 -9.12
N ASN A 165 5.02 1.47 -8.48
CA ASN A 165 4.36 0.32 -9.09
C ASN A 165 2.84 0.43 -8.95
N TRP A 166 2.22 1.11 -9.91
CA TRP A 166 0.79 1.37 -9.92
C TRP A 166 -0.04 0.15 -10.30
N LYS A 167 -1.02 -0.15 -9.46
CA LYS A 167 -2.11 -1.09 -9.76
C LYS A 167 -3.39 -0.34 -10.14
N ASP A 168 -4.32 -1.05 -10.77
CA ASP A 168 -5.58 -0.43 -11.18
C ASP A 168 -6.47 -0.15 -9.97
N GLY A 169 -6.87 1.10 -9.86
CA GLY A 169 -7.77 1.56 -8.80
C GLY A 169 -9.23 1.25 -9.07
N LYS A 170 -10.05 1.33 -8.02
CA LYS A 170 -11.50 1.08 -8.09
C LYS A 170 -12.31 2.15 -7.38
N THR A 171 -13.44 2.52 -7.98
CA THR A 171 -14.47 3.32 -7.30
C THR A 171 -15.30 2.39 -6.41
N LEU A 172 -15.34 2.68 -5.11
CA LEU A 172 -15.95 1.82 -4.08
C LEU A 172 -17.16 2.47 -3.39
N ASN A 173 -18.00 3.16 -4.16
CA ASN A 173 -19.23 3.73 -3.63
C ASN A 173 -20.13 2.65 -3.03
N LYS A 174 -20.41 2.73 -1.72
CA LYS A 174 -21.28 1.79 -1.02
C LYS A 174 -20.92 0.31 -1.24
N ALA A 175 -19.64 0.02 -1.54
CA ALA A 175 -19.15 -1.34 -1.69
C ALA A 175 -19.27 -2.09 -0.35
N SER A 176 -19.71 -3.34 -0.40
CA SER A 176 -19.65 -4.24 0.75
C SER A 176 -18.20 -4.66 1.03
N LYS A 177 -17.93 -5.22 2.20
CA LYS A 177 -16.59 -5.78 2.50
C LYS A 177 -16.23 -6.94 1.58
N GLU A 178 -17.22 -7.71 1.14
CA GLU A 178 -17.07 -8.77 0.14
C GLU A 178 -16.64 -8.22 -1.21
N ASP A 179 -17.25 -7.11 -1.68
CA ASP A 179 -16.86 -6.44 -2.93
C ASP A 179 -15.46 -5.83 -2.85
N ILE A 180 -15.10 -5.29 -1.69
CA ILE A 180 -13.76 -4.76 -1.41
C ILE A 180 -12.74 -5.89 -1.43
N LYS A 181 -13.02 -7.00 -0.74
CA LYS A 181 -12.15 -8.17 -0.73
C LYS A 181 -11.96 -8.74 -2.13
N ALA A 182 -13.04 -8.93 -2.88
CA ALA A 182 -12.98 -9.41 -4.25
C ALA A 182 -12.10 -8.54 -5.15
N TRP A 183 -12.12 -7.21 -4.95
CA TRP A 183 -11.23 -6.31 -5.67
C TRP A 183 -9.77 -6.44 -5.22
N VAL A 184 -9.50 -6.46 -3.92
CA VAL A 184 -8.14 -6.62 -3.37
C VAL A 184 -7.49 -7.91 -3.89
N ASP A 185 -8.24 -9.00 -3.97
CA ASP A 185 -7.76 -10.31 -4.46
C ASP A 185 -7.37 -10.29 -5.97
N THR A 186 -7.67 -9.20 -6.71
CA THR A 186 -7.29 -9.03 -8.14
C THR A 186 -5.98 -8.25 -8.34
N LEU A 187 -5.40 -7.66 -7.30
CA LEU A 187 -4.23 -6.78 -7.38
C LEU A 187 -2.90 -7.52 -7.18
#